data_ffc5ace3309eae6a5b29620e9d024a3a
#
_entry.id   ffc5ace3309eae6a5b29620e9d024a3a
#
_cell.length_a   1.000
_cell.length_b   1.000
_cell.length_c   1.000
_cell.angle_alpha   90.00
_cell.angle_beta   90.00
_cell.angle_gamma   90.00
#
_symmetry.space_group_name_H-M   'P 1'
#
loop_
_entity.id
_entity.type
_entity.pdbx_description
1 polymer ?
#
loop_
_entity_poly.entity_id
_entity_poly.type
_entity_poly.pdbx_seq_one_letter_code
_entity_poly.pdbx_strand_id
1 'polypeptide(L)'
;MYRVLLADDEQIERMALARRLMRRFGDILQISEATNGKEAVQLYEKEHSQIIIMDISMPELNGVEAAEKIRSMDEDCIIVFLTAYDEFSYAKRAIVIRALDYLLKPCDEEELTAVMEEAMRLTDKAVENKKNSSGSGEEKTEAEKEAEKRKEQWPWNPDAEPPKDPETERVNQVAEKIRTYIRENYMNEISMQDASRQFNYSDAYFCKLFKQCFDQNFTTYLTNFRINEAKRLLKDRNISVKDAGMKVGYYDSNYFAKVFKRVTGMIPSEYREAN
;
A
#
# COMPACT_ATOMS: atom_id res chain seq x y z
N MET A 1 6.69 -16.32 18.31
CA MET A 1 6.20 -15.26 19.23
C MET A 1 6.51 -13.95 18.60
N TYR A 2 5.48 -13.12 18.34
CA TYR A 2 5.60 -11.82 17.67
C TYR A 2 5.69 -10.70 18.71
N ARG A 3 6.67 -9.83 18.57
CA ARG A 3 6.81 -8.62 19.39
C ARG A 3 5.97 -7.50 18.78
N VAL A 4 5.01 -7.00 19.55
CA VAL A 4 4.06 -5.97 19.14
C VAL A 4 4.26 -4.75 20.02
N LEU A 5 4.48 -3.58 19.43
CA LEU A 5 4.51 -2.31 20.11
C LEU A 5 3.18 -1.59 19.91
N LEU A 6 2.49 -1.26 20.99
CA LEU A 6 1.29 -0.44 21.01
C LEU A 6 1.66 0.96 21.48
N ALA A 7 1.41 1.97 20.65
CA ALA A 7 1.64 3.37 21.02
C ALA A 7 0.35 4.18 20.90
N ASP A 8 -0.10 4.71 22.03
CA ASP A 8 -1.33 5.48 22.14
C ASP A 8 -1.27 6.28 23.45
N ASP A 9 -1.58 7.56 23.45
CA ASP A 9 -1.54 8.38 24.68
C ASP A 9 -2.74 8.14 25.58
N GLU A 10 -3.84 7.61 25.05
CA GLU A 10 -5.02 7.27 25.81
C GLU A 10 -4.89 5.90 26.47
N GLN A 11 -4.60 5.88 27.78
CA GLN A 11 -4.40 4.63 28.54
C GLN A 11 -5.54 3.63 28.40
N ILE A 12 -6.80 4.10 28.39
CA ILE A 12 -7.98 3.23 28.32
C ILE A 12 -8.04 2.53 26.96
N GLU A 13 -7.77 3.25 25.88
CA GLU A 13 -7.75 2.73 24.52
C GLU A 13 -6.63 1.72 24.33
N ARG A 14 -5.43 2.06 24.79
CA ARG A 14 -4.25 1.20 24.72
C ARG A 14 -4.48 -0.12 25.47
N MET A 15 -5.04 -0.06 26.69
CA MET A 15 -5.40 -1.24 27.47
C MET A 15 -6.51 -2.07 26.81
N ALA A 16 -7.52 -1.43 26.20
CA ALA A 16 -8.59 -2.12 25.51
C ALA A 16 -8.05 -2.85 24.27
N LEU A 17 -7.20 -2.20 23.51
CA LEU A 17 -6.53 -2.78 22.33
C LEU A 17 -5.66 -3.99 22.73
N ALA A 18 -4.81 -3.83 23.75
CA ALA A 18 -3.98 -4.93 24.26
C ALA A 18 -4.82 -6.14 24.68
N ARG A 19 -5.94 -5.92 25.40
CA ARG A 19 -6.86 -6.99 25.82
C ARG A 19 -7.52 -7.69 24.63
N ARG A 20 -7.93 -6.94 23.58
CA ARG A 20 -8.53 -7.51 22.36
C ARG A 20 -7.51 -8.41 21.64
N LEU A 21 -6.28 -7.95 21.47
CA LEU A 21 -5.21 -8.70 20.85
C LEU A 21 -4.84 -9.96 21.65
N MET A 22 -4.68 -9.83 22.97
CA MET A 22 -4.38 -10.99 23.83
C MET A 22 -5.52 -12.01 23.88
N ARG A 23 -6.78 -11.56 23.84
CA ARG A 23 -7.94 -12.48 23.77
C ARG A 23 -7.97 -13.28 22.47
N ARG A 24 -7.59 -12.66 21.34
CA ARG A 24 -7.67 -13.28 20.01
C ARG A 24 -6.44 -14.14 19.69
N PHE A 25 -5.27 -13.67 20.05
CA PHE A 25 -3.99 -14.26 19.63
C PHE A 25 -3.20 -14.88 20.79
N GLY A 26 -3.54 -14.55 22.05
CA GLY A 26 -2.96 -15.18 23.24
C GLY A 26 -1.45 -15.10 23.32
N ASP A 27 -0.84 -16.21 23.74
CA ASP A 27 0.59 -16.31 24.06
C ASP A 27 1.54 -16.22 22.85
N ILE A 28 1.01 -16.10 21.63
CA ILE A 28 1.87 -15.89 20.47
C ILE A 28 2.33 -14.44 20.32
N LEU A 29 1.74 -13.51 21.09
CA LEU A 29 2.12 -12.10 21.13
C LEU A 29 2.88 -11.74 22.40
N GLN A 30 3.90 -10.91 22.25
CA GLN A 30 4.54 -10.17 23.32
C GLN A 30 4.29 -8.69 23.07
N ILE A 31 3.50 -8.05 23.94
CA ILE A 31 3.07 -6.66 23.78
C ILE A 31 3.90 -5.75 24.69
N SER A 32 4.45 -4.68 24.09
CA SER A 32 5.05 -3.53 24.78
C SER A 32 4.20 -2.31 24.53
N GLU A 33 4.12 -1.40 25.48
CA GLU A 33 3.24 -0.23 25.43
C GLU A 33 4.05 1.07 25.51
N ALA A 34 3.70 2.07 24.69
CA ALA A 34 4.22 3.43 24.72
C ALA A 34 3.09 4.44 24.83
N THR A 35 3.31 5.54 25.55
CA THR A 35 2.33 6.58 25.80
C THR A 35 2.45 7.80 24.88
N ASN A 36 3.48 7.84 24.04
CA ASN A 36 3.73 8.88 23.06
C ASN A 36 4.74 8.38 22.01
N GLY A 37 4.89 9.14 20.93
CA GLY A 37 5.78 8.75 19.83
C GLY A 37 7.27 8.69 20.19
N LYS A 38 7.74 9.52 21.15
CA LYS A 38 9.12 9.49 21.59
C LYS A 38 9.44 8.21 22.36
N GLU A 39 8.57 7.81 23.27
CA GLU A 39 8.67 6.55 23.99
C GLU A 39 8.59 5.36 23.03
N ALA A 40 7.71 5.44 22.02
CA ALA A 40 7.60 4.40 21.00
C ALA A 40 8.92 4.19 20.24
N VAL A 41 9.59 5.26 19.83
CA VAL A 41 10.91 5.18 19.18
C VAL A 41 11.96 4.56 20.11
N GLN A 42 12.02 4.98 21.37
CA GLN A 42 12.98 4.46 22.36
C GLN A 42 12.76 2.96 22.64
N LEU A 43 11.50 2.54 22.78
CA LEU A 43 11.16 1.13 22.98
C LEU A 43 11.49 0.30 21.72
N TYR A 44 11.24 0.87 20.53
CA TYR A 44 11.61 0.21 19.29
C TYR A 44 13.13 -0.03 19.18
N GLU A 45 13.95 0.97 19.48
CA GLU A 45 15.41 0.84 19.48
C GLU A 45 15.91 -0.27 20.41
N LYS A 46 15.22 -0.48 21.54
CA LYS A 46 15.59 -1.46 22.55
C LYS A 46 15.10 -2.87 22.22
N GLU A 47 13.89 -3.00 21.71
CA GLU A 47 13.17 -4.27 21.60
C GLU A 47 13.04 -4.79 20.18
N HIS A 48 13.19 -3.93 19.16
CA HIS A 48 13.01 -4.25 17.74
C HIS A 48 11.69 -4.99 17.47
N SER A 49 10.58 -4.37 17.83
CA SER A 49 9.25 -4.93 17.63
C SER A 49 8.95 -5.16 16.15
N GLN A 50 8.41 -6.32 15.81
CA GLN A 50 8.13 -6.70 14.43
C GLN A 50 6.88 -6.02 13.88
N ILE A 51 5.90 -5.78 14.76
CA ILE A 51 4.62 -5.17 14.44
C ILE A 51 4.42 -3.95 15.36
N ILE A 52 3.99 -2.85 14.81
CA ILE A 52 3.74 -1.60 15.53
C ILE A 52 2.31 -1.17 15.21
N ILE A 53 1.49 -1.00 16.25
CA ILE A 53 0.18 -0.35 16.13
C ILE A 53 0.29 0.99 16.83
N MET A 54 0.04 2.08 16.11
CA MET A 54 0.38 3.42 16.57
C MET A 54 -0.75 4.39 16.32
N ASP A 55 -1.18 5.09 17.35
CA ASP A 55 -2.03 6.27 17.16
C ASP A 55 -1.21 7.40 16.52
N ILE A 56 -1.89 8.21 15.72
CA ILE A 56 -1.29 9.36 15.06
C ILE A 56 -1.21 10.56 16.00
N SER A 57 -2.29 10.82 16.73
CA SER A 57 -2.44 12.05 17.52
C SER A 57 -1.88 11.89 18.93
N MET A 58 -0.57 11.79 19.05
CA MET A 58 0.11 11.69 20.34
C MET A 58 0.91 12.95 20.68
N PRO A 59 1.09 13.27 21.98
CA PRO A 59 1.91 14.41 22.42
C PRO A 59 3.41 14.18 22.21
N GLU A 60 4.20 15.24 22.29
CA GLU A 60 5.65 15.30 22.12
C GLU A 60 6.14 14.96 20.71
N LEU A 61 5.89 13.77 20.24
CA LEU A 61 6.18 13.30 18.89
C LEU A 61 4.93 12.55 18.39
N ASN A 62 4.31 13.02 17.32
CA ASN A 62 3.14 12.36 16.77
C ASN A 62 3.49 11.00 16.14
N GLY A 63 2.47 10.14 15.96
CA GLY A 63 2.70 8.78 15.52
C GLY A 63 3.32 8.67 14.12
N VAL A 64 3.02 9.62 13.25
CA VAL A 64 3.59 9.62 11.89
C VAL A 64 5.09 9.94 11.93
N GLU A 65 5.49 10.97 12.70
CA GLU A 65 6.91 11.31 12.87
C GLU A 65 7.69 10.20 13.58
N ALA A 66 7.06 9.53 14.55
CA ALA A 66 7.64 8.37 15.22
C ALA A 66 7.84 7.20 14.23
N ALA A 67 6.83 6.92 13.43
CA ALA A 67 6.89 5.88 12.41
C ALA A 67 7.94 6.16 11.31
N GLU A 68 8.12 7.42 10.90
CA GLU A 68 9.18 7.82 9.96
C GLU A 68 10.58 7.53 10.53
N LYS A 69 10.81 7.86 11.82
CA LYS A 69 12.05 7.55 12.50
C LYS A 69 12.30 6.05 12.58
N ILE A 70 11.28 5.28 13.00
CA ILE A 70 11.39 3.83 13.07
C ILE A 70 11.66 3.24 11.68
N ARG A 71 10.96 3.68 10.64
CA ARG A 71 11.16 3.22 9.27
C ARG A 71 12.57 3.52 8.74
N SER A 72 13.17 4.63 9.17
CA SER A 72 14.56 4.95 8.81
C SER A 72 15.59 4.01 9.46
N MET A 73 15.25 3.36 10.56
CA MET A 73 16.10 2.36 11.27
C MET A 73 15.86 0.93 10.76
N ASP A 74 14.61 0.62 10.38
CA ASP A 74 14.21 -0.71 9.93
C ASP A 74 13.13 -0.62 8.82
N GLU A 75 13.50 -1.08 7.62
CA GLU A 75 12.59 -1.11 6.48
C GLU A 75 11.58 -2.27 6.54
N ASP A 76 11.82 -3.29 7.35
CA ASP A 76 11.04 -4.54 7.39
C ASP A 76 9.97 -4.55 8.49
N CYS A 77 10.01 -3.66 9.49
CA CYS A 77 8.99 -3.60 10.53
C CYS A 77 7.61 -3.30 9.94
N ILE A 78 6.57 -3.92 10.46
CA ILE A 78 5.20 -3.72 10.02
C ILE A 78 4.55 -2.63 10.86
N ILE A 79 4.07 -1.56 10.22
CA ILE A 79 3.43 -0.43 10.89
C ILE A 79 1.96 -0.37 10.50
N VAL A 80 1.08 -0.26 11.50
CA VAL A 80 -0.36 -0.04 11.36
C VAL A 80 -0.73 1.21 12.14
N PHE A 81 -1.44 2.14 11.51
CA PHE A 81 -2.00 3.28 12.22
C PHE A 81 -3.42 2.99 12.71
N LEU A 82 -3.71 3.39 13.93
CA LEU A 82 -5.05 3.32 14.54
C LEU A 82 -5.38 4.69 15.11
N THR A 83 -6.32 5.44 14.52
CA THR A 83 -6.56 6.84 14.87
C THR A 83 -8.04 7.21 14.84
N ALA A 84 -8.43 8.19 15.65
CA ALA A 84 -9.78 8.76 15.67
C ALA A 84 -10.04 9.73 14.50
N TYR A 85 -9.00 10.16 13.78
CA TYR A 85 -9.11 11.19 12.77
C TYR A 85 -8.97 10.63 11.37
N ASP A 86 -9.97 10.89 10.53
CA ASP A 86 -9.93 10.63 9.08
C ASP A 86 -9.33 11.86 8.35
N GLU A 87 -8.15 12.31 8.79
CA GLU A 87 -7.46 13.41 8.13
C GLU A 87 -6.65 12.92 6.93
N PHE A 88 -7.00 13.41 5.79
CA PHE A 88 -6.37 13.14 4.50
C PHE A 88 -4.83 13.32 4.50
N SER A 89 -4.32 14.28 5.27
CA SER A 89 -2.89 14.55 5.41
C SER A 89 -2.12 13.37 6.01
N TYR A 90 -2.68 12.68 7.00
CA TYR A 90 -2.02 11.54 7.64
C TYR A 90 -2.05 10.27 6.80
N ALA A 91 -3.14 10.06 6.07
CA ALA A 91 -3.22 8.93 5.14
C ALA A 91 -2.14 9.00 4.04
N LYS A 92 -1.83 10.20 3.53
CA LYS A 92 -0.70 10.40 2.60
C LYS A 92 0.65 10.03 3.22
N ARG A 93 0.92 10.46 4.45
CA ARG A 93 2.18 10.15 5.14
C ARG A 93 2.30 8.66 5.48
N ALA A 94 1.20 7.98 5.82
CA ALA A 94 1.16 6.53 6.03
C ALA A 94 1.61 5.76 4.77
N ILE A 95 1.26 6.23 3.58
CA ILE A 95 1.74 5.67 2.30
C ILE A 95 3.26 5.77 2.17
N VAL A 96 3.80 6.92 2.50
CA VAL A 96 5.25 7.20 2.43
C VAL A 96 6.03 6.29 3.35
N ILE A 97 5.50 6.05 4.56
CA ILE A 97 6.07 5.18 5.59
C ILE A 97 5.93 3.70 5.22
N ARG A 98 5.15 3.38 4.19
CA ARG A 98 4.76 2.00 3.84
C ARG A 98 4.07 1.32 5.03
N ALA A 99 3.12 2.02 5.66
CA ALA A 99 2.27 1.40 6.67
C ALA A 99 1.44 0.29 6.02
N LEU A 100 1.26 -0.81 6.74
CA LEU A 100 0.44 -1.94 6.27
C LEU A 100 -1.03 -1.52 6.17
N ASP A 101 -1.52 -0.78 7.17
CA ASP A 101 -2.89 -0.31 7.19
C ASP A 101 -3.07 0.98 7.99
N TYR A 102 -4.26 1.58 7.82
CA TYR A 102 -4.73 2.78 8.50
C TYR A 102 -6.16 2.54 8.98
N LEU A 103 -6.33 2.21 10.25
CA LEU A 103 -7.59 1.87 10.87
C LEU A 103 -8.20 3.09 11.57
N LEU A 104 -9.52 3.27 11.44
CA LEU A 104 -10.24 4.31 12.17
C LEU A 104 -10.78 3.78 13.49
N LYS A 105 -10.63 4.56 14.58
CA LYS A 105 -11.27 4.30 15.86
C LYS A 105 -12.75 4.75 15.84
N PRO A 106 -13.68 3.97 16.36
CA PRO A 106 -13.49 2.62 16.87
C PRO A 106 -13.39 1.59 15.74
N CYS A 107 -12.30 0.82 15.66
CA CYS A 107 -12.19 -0.29 14.71
C CYS A 107 -12.94 -1.51 15.22
N ASP A 108 -13.59 -2.25 14.34
CA ASP A 108 -14.23 -3.49 14.71
C ASP A 108 -13.22 -4.63 14.96
N GLU A 109 -13.68 -5.75 15.53
CA GLU A 109 -12.82 -6.86 15.89
C GLU A 109 -12.37 -7.66 14.67
N GLU A 110 -13.19 -7.73 13.63
CA GLU A 110 -12.88 -8.46 12.40
C GLU A 110 -11.80 -7.71 11.61
N GLU A 111 -11.94 -6.39 11.49
CA GLU A 111 -10.95 -5.54 10.80
C GLU A 111 -9.58 -5.60 11.50
N LEU A 112 -9.53 -5.44 12.82
CA LEU A 112 -8.30 -5.55 13.61
C LEU A 112 -7.67 -6.94 13.47
N THR A 113 -8.49 -8.00 13.53
CA THR A 113 -8.01 -9.38 13.39
C THR A 113 -7.38 -9.61 12.02
N ALA A 114 -8.05 -9.21 10.94
CA ALA A 114 -7.56 -9.38 9.58
C ALA A 114 -6.22 -8.67 9.36
N VAL A 115 -6.09 -7.43 9.85
CA VAL A 115 -4.84 -6.66 9.74
C VAL A 115 -3.71 -7.31 10.53
N MET A 116 -3.98 -7.81 11.73
CA MET A 116 -2.98 -8.51 12.55
C MET A 116 -2.54 -9.83 11.93
N GLU A 117 -3.46 -10.62 11.38
CA GLU A 117 -3.14 -11.87 10.67
C GLU A 117 -2.22 -11.59 9.46
N GLU A 118 -2.52 -10.54 8.72
CA GLU A 118 -1.67 -10.12 7.59
C GLU A 118 -0.31 -9.60 8.05
N ALA A 119 -0.25 -8.82 9.13
CA ALA A 119 1.00 -8.36 9.73
C ALA A 119 1.91 -9.52 10.16
N MET A 120 1.33 -10.53 10.82
CA MET A 120 2.07 -11.74 11.20
C MET A 120 2.57 -12.52 9.99
N ARG A 121 1.74 -12.68 8.95
CA ARG A 121 2.11 -13.36 7.70
C ARG A 121 3.30 -12.66 7.01
N LEU A 122 3.28 -11.33 6.95
CA LEU A 122 4.37 -10.56 6.35
C LEU A 122 5.65 -10.65 7.18
N THR A 123 5.54 -10.67 8.51
CA THR A 123 6.68 -10.88 9.42
C THR A 123 7.34 -12.23 9.17
N ASP A 124 6.56 -13.31 9.03
CA ASP A 124 7.08 -14.67 8.77
C ASP A 124 7.81 -14.71 7.42
N LYS A 125 7.21 -14.10 6.39
CA LYS A 125 7.82 -14.02 5.05
C LYS A 125 9.16 -13.26 5.07
N ALA A 126 9.26 -12.18 5.84
CA ALA A 126 10.49 -11.41 5.98
C ALA A 126 11.60 -12.25 6.67
N VAL A 127 11.24 -13.05 7.67
CA VAL A 127 12.16 -13.96 8.37
C VAL A 127 12.66 -15.08 7.44
N GLU A 128 11.79 -15.66 6.61
CA GLU A 128 12.15 -16.69 5.64
C GLU A 128 13.10 -16.17 4.58
N ASN A 129 12.85 -14.98 4.05
CA ASN A 129 13.71 -14.33 3.07
C ASN A 129 15.12 -14.06 3.64
N LYS A 130 15.22 -13.61 4.89
CA LYS A 130 16.50 -13.40 5.57
C LYS A 130 17.27 -14.72 5.80
N LYS A 131 16.59 -15.83 6.04
CA LYS A 131 17.24 -17.16 6.18
C LYS A 131 17.76 -17.67 4.84
N ASN A 132 17.04 -17.45 3.75
CA ASN A 132 17.43 -17.89 2.42
C ASN A 132 18.59 -17.07 1.84
N SER A 133 18.73 -15.80 2.20
CA SER A 133 19.84 -14.93 1.80
C SER A 133 21.12 -15.13 2.62
N SER A 134 21.05 -15.77 3.79
CA SER A 134 22.23 -16.07 4.63
C SER A 134 23.02 -17.29 4.16
N GLY A 135 22.57 -17.99 3.13
CA GLY A 135 23.19 -19.22 2.59
C GLY A 135 24.03 -19.05 1.31
N SER A 136 23.97 -17.92 0.66
CA SER A 136 24.77 -17.59 -0.52
C SER A 136 25.48 -16.27 -0.28
N GLY A 137 26.81 -16.32 -0.12
CA GLY A 137 27.66 -15.13 -0.09
C GLY A 137 27.64 -14.52 -1.48
N GLU A 138 26.78 -13.54 -1.70
CA GLU A 138 26.75 -12.74 -2.92
C GLU A 138 27.23 -11.33 -2.61
N GLU A 139 28.18 -10.89 -3.44
CA GLU A 139 28.67 -9.52 -3.49
C GLU A 139 27.51 -8.55 -3.75
N LYS A 140 27.49 -7.45 -3.02
CA LYS A 140 26.53 -6.34 -3.21
C LYS A 140 26.50 -5.94 -4.68
N THR A 141 25.32 -5.96 -5.28
CA THR A 141 25.14 -5.55 -6.68
C THR A 141 25.46 -4.08 -6.89
N GLU A 142 25.88 -3.70 -8.11
CA GLU A 142 26.21 -2.30 -8.44
C GLU A 142 25.08 -1.31 -8.13
N ALA A 143 23.83 -1.77 -8.19
CA ALA A 143 22.64 -0.99 -7.83
C ALA A 143 22.59 -0.59 -6.34
N GLU A 144 23.07 -1.46 -5.43
CA GLU A 144 23.14 -1.16 -3.99
C GLU A 144 24.28 -0.18 -3.68
N LYS A 145 25.38 -0.26 -4.43
CA LYS A 145 26.51 0.70 -4.32
C LYS A 145 26.15 2.09 -4.88
N GLU A 146 25.28 2.17 -5.89
CA GLU A 146 24.75 3.44 -6.41
C GLU A 146 23.72 4.07 -5.46
N ALA A 147 22.91 3.28 -4.74
CA ALA A 147 21.97 3.78 -3.74
C ALA A 147 22.70 4.39 -2.51
N GLU A 148 23.82 3.82 -2.10
CA GLU A 148 24.65 4.37 -1.02
C GLU A 148 25.35 5.68 -1.42
N LYS A 149 25.82 5.80 -2.66
CA LYS A 149 26.43 7.04 -3.20
C LYS A 149 25.46 8.21 -3.35
N ARG A 150 24.15 7.95 -3.52
CA ARG A 150 23.12 8.99 -3.59
C ARG A 150 22.76 9.61 -2.24
N LYS A 151 23.16 9.01 -1.11
CA LYS A 151 22.96 9.57 0.23
C LYS A 151 23.95 10.68 0.61
N GLU A 152 25.05 10.84 -0.10
CA GLU A 152 26.13 11.78 0.26
C GLU A 152 26.18 13.09 -0.53
N GLN A 153 25.32 13.30 -1.55
CA GLN A 153 25.35 14.53 -2.34
C GLN A 153 23.99 15.22 -2.38
N TRP A 154 23.73 16.04 -1.36
CA TRP A 154 22.69 17.07 -1.41
C TRP A 154 23.35 18.45 -1.44
N PRO A 155 23.54 19.09 -2.62
CA PRO A 155 23.93 20.47 -2.68
C PRO A 155 22.69 21.35 -2.53
N TRP A 156 22.63 22.13 -1.47
CA TRP A 156 21.70 23.24 -1.34
C TRP A 156 21.97 24.25 -2.47
N ASN A 157 20.99 24.50 -3.30
CA ASN A 157 20.97 25.59 -4.28
C ASN A 157 19.85 26.57 -3.87
N PRO A 158 20.17 27.82 -3.46
CA PRO A 158 19.17 28.81 -3.02
C PRO A 158 18.29 29.33 -4.15
N ASP A 159 18.62 29.10 -5.42
CA ASP A 159 17.87 29.54 -6.60
C ASP A 159 17.03 28.42 -7.24
N ALA A 160 16.98 27.23 -6.62
CA ALA A 160 16.09 26.17 -7.06
C ALA A 160 14.63 26.49 -6.63
N GLU A 161 13.68 26.31 -7.55
CA GLU A 161 12.25 26.30 -7.19
C GLU A 161 12.04 25.44 -5.93
N PRO A 162 11.18 25.88 -4.98
CA PRO A 162 10.96 25.09 -3.77
C PRO A 162 10.61 23.67 -4.17
N PRO A 163 11.23 22.66 -3.54
CA PRO A 163 10.98 21.27 -3.88
C PRO A 163 9.48 21.04 -3.81
N LYS A 164 8.91 20.54 -4.90
CA LYS A 164 7.54 19.98 -4.88
C LYS A 164 7.48 19.10 -3.65
N ASP A 165 6.50 19.36 -2.79
CA ASP A 165 6.31 18.68 -1.52
C ASP A 165 6.75 17.20 -1.63
N PRO A 166 7.79 16.75 -0.90
CA PRO A 166 8.36 15.41 -1.02
C PRO A 166 7.30 14.32 -0.85
N GLU A 167 6.23 14.65 -0.14
CA GLU A 167 5.09 13.80 0.13
C GLU A 167 4.24 13.60 -1.13
N THR A 168 3.99 14.65 -1.88
CA THR A 168 3.26 14.57 -3.17
C THR A 168 4.04 13.75 -4.20
N GLU A 169 5.37 13.85 -4.21
CA GLU A 169 6.20 13.11 -5.15
C GLU A 169 6.21 11.60 -4.85
N ARG A 170 6.22 11.20 -3.58
CA ARG A 170 6.15 9.78 -3.17
C ARG A 170 4.80 9.15 -3.43
N VAL A 171 3.69 9.88 -3.19
CA VAL A 171 2.34 9.42 -3.58
C VAL A 171 2.26 9.22 -5.09
N ASN A 172 2.83 10.15 -5.86
CA ASN A 172 2.90 10.02 -7.30
C ASN A 172 3.74 8.81 -7.74
N GLN A 173 4.84 8.50 -7.06
CA GLN A 173 5.65 7.31 -7.33
C GLN A 173 4.89 6.01 -7.07
N VAL A 174 4.08 5.94 -5.99
CA VAL A 174 3.23 4.77 -5.72
C VAL A 174 2.12 4.67 -6.78
N ALA A 175 1.48 5.78 -7.12
CA ALA A 175 0.48 5.82 -8.19
C ALA A 175 1.07 5.36 -9.55
N GLU A 176 2.30 5.76 -9.88
CA GLU A 176 2.99 5.31 -11.09
C GLU A 176 3.31 3.81 -11.07
N LYS A 177 3.72 3.25 -9.92
CA LYS A 177 3.92 1.80 -9.78
C LYS A 177 2.61 1.04 -9.99
N ILE A 178 1.50 1.52 -9.43
CA ILE A 178 0.18 0.92 -9.62
C ILE A 178 -0.25 1.02 -11.09
N ARG A 179 -0.05 2.17 -11.75
CA ARG A 179 -0.31 2.34 -13.20
C ARG A 179 0.49 1.35 -14.03
N THR A 180 1.77 1.19 -13.72
CA THR A 180 2.67 0.26 -14.43
C THR A 180 2.18 -1.17 -14.26
N TYR A 181 1.85 -1.59 -13.03
CA TYR A 181 1.27 -2.90 -12.74
C TYR A 181 -0.01 -3.16 -13.55
N ILE A 182 -0.94 -2.21 -13.57
CA ILE A 182 -2.18 -2.34 -14.36
C ILE A 182 -1.87 -2.41 -15.85
N ARG A 183 -0.96 -1.59 -16.37
CA ARG A 183 -0.56 -1.59 -17.78
C ARG A 183 0.04 -2.92 -18.21
N GLU A 184 0.81 -3.57 -17.35
CA GLU A 184 1.45 -4.85 -17.63
C GLU A 184 0.50 -6.04 -17.50
N ASN A 185 -0.55 -5.91 -16.67
CA ASN A 185 -1.40 -7.03 -16.28
C ASN A 185 -2.88 -6.90 -16.68
N TYR A 186 -3.31 -5.80 -17.30
CA TYR A 186 -4.74 -5.56 -17.60
C TYR A 186 -5.39 -6.61 -18.49
N MET A 187 -4.62 -7.33 -19.30
CA MET A 187 -5.13 -8.41 -20.14
C MET A 187 -5.48 -9.67 -19.37
N ASN A 188 -4.93 -9.82 -18.16
CA ASN A 188 -5.14 -10.96 -17.29
C ASN A 188 -6.33 -10.72 -16.34
N GLU A 189 -6.83 -11.79 -15.74
CA GLU A 189 -7.81 -11.68 -14.65
C GLU A 189 -7.12 -11.17 -13.38
N ILE A 190 -7.04 -9.86 -13.23
CA ILE A 190 -6.52 -9.21 -12.02
C ILE A 190 -7.65 -8.63 -11.19
N SER A 191 -7.60 -8.85 -9.90
CA SER A 191 -8.50 -8.29 -8.90
C SER A 191 -7.79 -7.23 -8.06
N MET A 192 -8.58 -6.50 -7.25
CA MET A 192 -8.04 -5.60 -6.23
C MET A 192 -7.17 -6.36 -5.23
N GLN A 193 -7.58 -7.58 -4.84
CA GLN A 193 -6.83 -8.45 -3.92
C GLN A 193 -5.47 -8.89 -4.51
N ASP A 194 -5.39 -9.17 -5.81
CA ASP A 194 -4.12 -9.49 -6.45
C ASP A 194 -3.19 -8.29 -6.45
N ALA A 195 -3.73 -7.10 -6.71
CA ALA A 195 -2.98 -5.87 -6.66
C ALA A 195 -2.52 -5.53 -5.24
N SER A 196 -3.39 -5.64 -4.23
CA SER A 196 -3.03 -5.37 -2.83
C SER A 196 -1.89 -6.27 -2.35
N ARG A 197 -1.94 -7.57 -2.69
CA ARG A 197 -0.87 -8.54 -2.39
C ARG A 197 0.43 -8.20 -3.10
N GLN A 198 0.38 -7.77 -4.38
CA GLN A 198 1.56 -7.38 -5.14
C GLN A 198 2.32 -6.21 -4.49
N PHE A 199 1.58 -5.28 -3.87
CA PHE A 199 2.16 -4.13 -3.21
C PHE A 199 2.38 -4.31 -1.71
N ASN A 200 2.07 -5.50 -1.16
CA ASN A 200 2.14 -5.83 0.27
C ASN A 200 1.27 -4.91 1.14
N TYR A 201 0.05 -4.59 0.67
CA TYR A 201 -0.95 -3.85 1.43
C TYR A 201 -2.12 -4.76 1.80
N SER A 202 -2.84 -4.43 2.88
CA SER A 202 -4.15 -5.04 3.14
C SER A 202 -5.16 -4.59 2.07
N ASP A 203 -6.20 -5.40 1.83
CA ASP A 203 -7.23 -5.09 0.85
C ASP A 203 -7.95 -3.78 1.17
N ALA A 204 -8.26 -3.55 2.44
CA ALA A 204 -8.93 -2.34 2.92
C ALA A 204 -8.08 -1.10 2.67
N TYR A 205 -6.79 -1.16 3.04
CA TYR A 205 -5.86 -0.06 2.83
C TYR A 205 -5.64 0.22 1.34
N PHE A 206 -5.39 -0.81 0.53
CA PHE A 206 -5.19 -0.65 -0.91
C PHE A 206 -6.41 -0.04 -1.60
N CYS A 207 -7.63 -0.42 -1.18
CA CYS A 207 -8.87 0.16 -1.69
C CYS A 207 -8.95 1.68 -1.44
N LYS A 208 -8.65 2.11 -0.20
CA LYS A 208 -8.60 3.54 0.18
C LYS A 208 -7.52 4.28 -0.60
N LEU A 209 -6.31 3.73 -0.62
CA LEU A 209 -5.15 4.26 -1.34
C LEU A 209 -5.45 4.42 -2.83
N PHE A 210 -6.00 3.39 -3.46
CA PHE A 210 -6.32 3.41 -4.88
C PHE A 210 -7.34 4.51 -5.22
N LYS A 211 -8.43 4.58 -4.43
CA LYS A 211 -9.44 5.63 -4.59
C LYS A 211 -8.84 7.03 -4.43
N GLN A 212 -7.90 7.18 -3.52
CA GLN A 212 -7.19 8.45 -3.29
C GLN A 212 -6.27 8.83 -4.44
N CYS A 213 -5.51 7.87 -5.00
CA CYS A 213 -4.59 8.12 -6.12
C CYS A 213 -5.30 8.37 -7.44
N PHE A 214 -6.47 7.77 -7.66
CA PHE A 214 -7.14 7.72 -8.97
C PHE A 214 -8.56 8.27 -8.97
N ASP A 215 -9.07 8.75 -7.83
CA ASP A 215 -10.44 9.27 -7.64
C ASP A 215 -11.56 8.31 -8.09
N GLN A 216 -11.24 7.01 -8.14
CA GLN A 216 -12.17 5.95 -8.51
C GLN A 216 -11.69 4.61 -7.93
N ASN A 217 -12.58 3.62 -7.83
CA ASN A 217 -12.20 2.30 -7.38
C ASN A 217 -11.42 1.51 -8.46
N PHE A 218 -10.69 0.48 -8.02
CA PHE A 218 -9.83 -0.36 -8.87
C PHE A 218 -10.58 -0.96 -10.07
N THR A 219 -11.77 -1.52 -9.84
CA THR A 219 -12.57 -2.17 -10.88
C THR A 219 -13.02 -1.17 -11.95
N THR A 220 -13.44 0.03 -11.55
CA THR A 220 -13.83 1.10 -12.47
C THR A 220 -12.62 1.57 -13.29
N TYR A 221 -11.48 1.78 -12.65
CA TYR A 221 -10.24 2.18 -13.32
C TYR A 221 -9.80 1.14 -14.35
N LEU A 222 -9.72 -0.13 -13.95
CA LEU A 222 -9.33 -1.24 -14.82
C LEU A 222 -10.29 -1.39 -16.01
N THR A 223 -11.60 -1.26 -15.78
CA THR A 223 -12.61 -1.29 -16.83
C THR A 223 -12.39 -0.16 -17.83
N ASN A 224 -12.23 1.06 -17.37
CA ASN A 224 -11.98 2.23 -18.22
C ASN A 224 -10.67 2.08 -19.01
N PHE A 225 -9.61 1.58 -18.36
CA PHE A 225 -8.32 1.32 -19.00
C PHE A 225 -8.47 0.30 -20.15
N ARG A 226 -9.11 -0.85 -19.88
CA ARG A 226 -9.37 -1.89 -20.89
C ARG A 226 -10.19 -1.36 -22.08
N ILE A 227 -11.22 -0.57 -21.82
CA ILE A 227 -12.06 -0.01 -22.88
C ILE A 227 -11.28 1.03 -23.71
N ASN A 228 -10.41 1.82 -23.09
CA ASN A 228 -9.56 2.76 -23.84
C ASN A 228 -8.55 2.02 -24.73
N GLU A 229 -7.95 0.92 -24.26
CA GLU A 229 -7.10 0.08 -25.10
C GLU A 229 -7.91 -0.62 -26.20
N ALA A 230 -9.14 -1.07 -25.92
CA ALA A 230 -10.01 -1.62 -26.95
C ALA A 230 -10.36 -0.60 -28.03
N LYS A 231 -10.62 0.67 -27.67
CA LYS A 231 -10.80 1.76 -28.66
C LYS A 231 -9.59 1.94 -29.57
N ARG A 232 -8.38 1.81 -29.01
CA ARG A 232 -7.14 1.89 -29.78
C ARG A 232 -7.01 0.73 -30.76
N LEU A 233 -7.29 -0.49 -30.30
CA LEU A 233 -7.25 -1.70 -31.15
C LEU A 233 -8.32 -1.69 -32.25
N LEU A 234 -9.52 -1.17 -31.97
CA LEU A 234 -10.61 -1.11 -32.93
C LEU A 234 -10.37 -0.15 -34.11
N LYS A 235 -9.41 0.75 -34.03
CA LYS A 235 -8.99 1.59 -35.18
C LYS A 235 -8.25 0.79 -36.26
N ASP A 236 -7.65 -0.35 -35.88
CA ASP A 236 -7.04 -1.26 -36.85
C ASP A 236 -8.14 -2.17 -37.44
N ARG A 237 -8.42 -2.02 -38.74
CA ARG A 237 -9.41 -2.79 -39.47
C ARG A 237 -9.11 -4.29 -39.54
N ASN A 238 -7.85 -4.67 -39.32
CA ASN A 238 -7.43 -6.08 -39.36
C ASN A 238 -7.77 -6.80 -38.03
N ILE A 239 -8.07 -6.08 -36.96
CA ILE A 239 -8.42 -6.66 -35.65
C ILE A 239 -9.95 -6.82 -35.59
N SER A 240 -10.46 -8.04 -35.41
CA SER A 240 -11.91 -8.25 -35.22
C SER A 240 -12.38 -7.69 -33.87
N VAL A 241 -13.69 -7.41 -33.74
CA VAL A 241 -14.29 -6.96 -32.46
C VAL A 241 -14.04 -8.00 -31.35
N LYS A 242 -14.16 -9.29 -31.73
CA LYS A 242 -13.87 -10.40 -30.81
C LYS A 242 -12.43 -10.40 -30.35
N ASP A 243 -11.47 -10.25 -31.29
CA ASP A 243 -10.04 -10.24 -30.95
C ASP A 243 -9.67 -9.03 -30.11
N ALA A 244 -10.26 -7.85 -30.38
CA ALA A 244 -10.07 -6.67 -29.57
C ALA A 244 -10.53 -6.90 -28.14
N GLY A 245 -11.71 -7.53 -27.93
CA GLY A 245 -12.20 -7.92 -26.61
C GLY A 245 -11.26 -8.86 -25.89
N MET A 246 -10.81 -9.93 -26.56
CA MET A 246 -9.88 -10.92 -26.00
C MET A 246 -8.54 -10.28 -25.60
N LYS A 247 -7.98 -9.43 -26.44
CA LYS A 247 -6.70 -8.73 -26.19
C LYS A 247 -6.73 -7.77 -25.01
N VAL A 248 -7.91 -7.32 -24.60
CA VAL A 248 -8.07 -6.44 -23.43
C VAL A 248 -8.66 -7.16 -22.21
N GLY A 249 -8.68 -8.50 -22.22
CA GLY A 249 -9.06 -9.30 -21.07
C GLY A 249 -10.57 -9.58 -20.94
N TYR A 250 -11.32 -9.50 -22.05
CA TYR A 250 -12.73 -9.94 -22.11
C TYR A 250 -12.88 -11.15 -23.01
N TYR A 251 -13.03 -12.32 -22.41
CA TYR A 251 -13.16 -13.59 -23.15
C TYR A 251 -14.57 -13.80 -23.71
N ASP A 252 -15.61 -13.22 -23.07
CA ASP A 252 -16.99 -13.23 -23.56
C ASP A 252 -17.29 -11.98 -24.40
N SER A 253 -17.54 -12.17 -25.68
CA SER A 253 -17.79 -11.08 -26.62
C SER A 253 -19.09 -10.33 -26.35
N ASN A 254 -20.12 -10.99 -25.79
CA ASN A 254 -21.40 -10.35 -25.45
C ASN A 254 -21.22 -9.47 -24.21
N TYR A 255 -20.48 -9.97 -23.23
CA TYR A 255 -20.14 -9.20 -22.05
C TYR A 255 -19.26 -7.98 -22.41
N PHE A 256 -18.25 -8.18 -23.26
CA PHE A 256 -17.44 -7.10 -23.79
C PHE A 256 -18.28 -6.01 -24.45
N ALA A 257 -19.20 -6.38 -25.36
CA ALA A 257 -20.06 -5.42 -26.05
C ALA A 257 -20.95 -4.61 -25.07
N LYS A 258 -21.48 -5.26 -24.02
CA LYS A 258 -22.26 -4.59 -22.96
C LYS A 258 -21.41 -3.60 -22.16
N VAL A 259 -20.20 -3.99 -21.74
CA VAL A 259 -19.29 -3.13 -20.97
C VAL A 259 -18.84 -1.97 -21.84
N PHE A 260 -18.44 -2.22 -23.09
CA PHE A 260 -18.02 -1.19 -24.02
C PHE A 260 -19.11 -0.16 -24.26
N LYS A 261 -20.37 -0.60 -24.53
CA LYS A 261 -21.52 0.29 -24.68
C LYS A 261 -21.81 1.09 -23.42
N ARG A 262 -21.72 0.49 -22.24
CA ARG A 262 -21.93 1.19 -20.96
C ARG A 262 -20.91 2.33 -20.75
N VAL A 263 -19.65 2.13 -21.16
CA VAL A 263 -18.58 3.11 -20.96
C VAL A 263 -18.54 4.16 -22.07
N THR A 264 -18.87 3.79 -23.32
CA THR A 264 -18.69 4.65 -24.50
C THR A 264 -19.98 5.22 -25.07
N GLY A 265 -21.14 4.65 -24.70
CA GLY A 265 -22.44 4.98 -25.24
C GLY A 265 -22.82 4.19 -26.51
N MET A 266 -21.89 3.52 -27.19
CA MET A 266 -22.10 2.78 -28.43
C MET A 266 -21.46 1.38 -28.41
N ILE A 267 -21.97 0.46 -29.25
CA ILE A 267 -21.36 -0.87 -29.33
C ILE A 267 -20.02 -0.83 -30.09
N PRO A 268 -19.12 -1.83 -29.91
CA PRO A 268 -17.79 -1.83 -30.53
C PRO A 268 -17.80 -1.75 -32.06
N SER A 269 -18.79 -2.36 -32.73
CA SER A 269 -18.93 -2.29 -34.19
C SER A 269 -19.30 -0.88 -34.67
N GLU A 270 -20.26 -0.25 -34.03
CA GLU A 270 -20.63 1.17 -34.33
C GLU A 270 -19.44 2.11 -34.10
N TYR A 271 -18.71 1.90 -33.00
CA TYR A 271 -17.51 2.69 -32.69
C TYR A 271 -16.44 2.57 -33.79
N ARG A 272 -16.24 1.35 -34.33
CA ARG A 272 -15.31 1.10 -35.43
C ARG A 272 -15.72 1.81 -36.72
N GLU A 273 -17.02 1.79 -37.04
CA GLU A 273 -17.53 2.41 -38.27
C GLU A 273 -17.45 3.95 -38.21
N ALA A 274 -17.54 4.51 -37.01
CA ALA A 274 -17.52 5.94 -36.78
C ALA A 274 -16.08 6.54 -36.70
N ASN A 275 -15.04 5.73 -36.57
CA ASN A 275 -13.64 6.16 -36.36
C ASN A 275 -12.65 5.39 -37.25
#